data_5ff068ee1648e9651bd97a4e48f1018d
#
_entry.id   5ff068ee1648e9651bd97a4e48f1018d
#
_cell.length_a   1.000
_cell.length_b   1.000
_cell.length_c   1.000
_cell.angle_alpha   90.00
_cell.angle_beta   90.00
_cell.angle_gamma   90.00
#
_symmetry.space_group_name_H-M   'P 1'
#
loop_
_entity.id
_entity.type
_entity.pdbx_description
1 polymer ?
#
loop_
_entity_poly.entity_id
_entity_poly.type
_entity_poly.pdbx_seq_one_letter_code
_entity_poly.pdbx_strand_id
1 'polypeptide(L)'
;YDWYIVSSGRFNGRLRIGMGLAGEDAYGSEMFRVEDEQTLRLWHDILKFTFKGDFIRNYYPMTNRFRGKLRVDGALCFYIHDYYPVSHKLKLTSEQKKVTNLVFRFKEGACASLATKLFPLAISRMEFFNDLADPILLPLPAFTKERYRQRFESFCGELSRRLIIDNGFPAVRIEYDREQQKGTQQRDMSGIVFDPDYIEGRDVLLIDDILTTGMSFTLIKREFEKLGANSVIGIFLAKTV
;
A
#
# COMPACT_ATOMS: atom_id res chain seq x y z
N TYR A 1 -9.71 -16.05 -5.31
CA TYR A 1 -9.04 -15.62 -4.07
C TYR A 1 -8.42 -16.86 -3.44
N ASP A 2 -7.10 -16.81 -3.15
CA ASP A 2 -6.46 -17.90 -2.42
C ASP A 2 -6.52 -17.56 -0.93
N TRP A 3 -7.13 -18.44 -0.15
CA TRP A 3 -7.31 -18.29 1.29
C TRP A 3 -6.28 -19.16 2.02
N TYR A 4 -5.72 -18.65 3.11
CA TYR A 4 -4.75 -19.39 3.90
C TYR A 4 -5.03 -19.27 5.38
N ILE A 5 -4.89 -20.40 6.08
CA ILE A 5 -4.86 -20.44 7.53
C ILE A 5 -3.39 -20.46 7.94
N VAL A 6 -3.00 -19.48 8.73
CA VAL A 6 -1.63 -19.39 9.25
C VAL A 6 -1.65 -19.81 10.71
N SER A 7 -1.01 -20.91 11.00
CA SER A 7 -0.75 -21.33 12.37
C SER A 7 0.65 -20.89 12.78
N SER A 8 0.79 -20.03 13.79
CA SER A 8 2.08 -19.68 14.34
C SER A 8 2.29 -20.48 15.64
N GLY A 9 3.14 -21.48 15.61
CA GLY A 9 3.42 -22.35 16.75
C GLY A 9 4.11 -21.72 17.96
N ARG A 10 4.41 -20.41 17.91
CA ARG A 10 5.12 -19.68 18.99
C ARG A 10 4.33 -18.59 19.69
N PHE A 11 3.10 -18.31 19.30
CA PHE A 11 2.29 -17.29 19.94
C PHE A 11 1.08 -17.89 20.66
N ASN A 12 1.28 -18.50 21.81
CA ASN A 12 0.23 -18.87 22.78
C ASN A 12 -1.10 -19.33 22.14
N GLY A 13 -1.06 -20.23 21.17
CA GLY A 13 -2.25 -20.78 20.52
C GLY A 13 -3.04 -19.78 19.64
N ARG A 14 -2.45 -18.68 19.22
CA ARG A 14 -3.11 -17.74 18.30
C ARG A 14 -2.97 -18.22 16.86
N LEU A 15 -4.07 -18.58 16.27
CA LEU A 15 -4.20 -18.77 14.83
C LEU A 15 -4.46 -17.45 14.15
N ARG A 16 -3.71 -17.15 13.11
CA ARG A 16 -3.99 -16.01 12.22
C ARG A 16 -4.61 -16.57 10.95
N ILE A 17 -5.85 -16.22 10.69
CA ILE A 17 -6.47 -16.45 9.40
C ILE A 17 -6.24 -15.20 8.57
N GLY A 18 -5.53 -15.34 7.46
CA GLY A 18 -5.30 -14.28 6.51
C GLY A 18 -5.58 -14.80 5.11
N MET A 19 -5.99 -13.90 4.23
CA MET A 19 -5.91 -14.13 2.79
C MET A 19 -4.53 -13.73 2.36
N GLY A 20 -3.76 -14.66 1.88
CA GLY A 20 -2.40 -14.40 1.49
C GLY A 20 -1.82 -15.51 0.65
N LEU A 21 -0.65 -15.28 0.14
CA LEU A 21 0.09 -16.21 -0.69
C LEU A 21 0.55 -17.45 0.05
N ALA A 22 0.65 -18.54 -0.74
CA ALA A 22 1.47 -19.68 -0.37
C ALA A 22 2.94 -19.24 -0.36
N GLY A 23 3.55 -19.26 0.80
CA GLY A 23 4.95 -19.00 1.03
C GLY A 23 5.22 -19.07 2.52
N GLU A 24 6.40 -19.47 2.90
CA GLU A 24 6.84 -19.37 4.27
C GLU A 24 6.84 -17.89 4.66
N ASP A 25 6.09 -17.53 5.70
CA ASP A 25 6.29 -16.24 6.29
C ASP A 25 7.65 -16.22 7.01
N ALA A 26 8.22 -15.03 7.20
CA ALA A 26 9.52 -14.85 7.84
C ALA A 26 9.59 -15.35 9.31
N TYR A 27 8.51 -15.93 9.81
CA TYR A 27 8.35 -16.39 11.19
C TYR A 27 8.12 -17.90 11.32
N GLY A 28 8.25 -18.66 10.23
CA GLY A 28 8.11 -20.10 10.23
C GLY A 28 6.70 -20.58 10.60
N SER A 29 5.69 -19.83 10.16
CA SER A 29 4.29 -20.23 10.32
C SER A 29 3.90 -21.19 9.20
N GLU A 30 3.22 -22.27 9.54
CA GLU A 30 2.62 -23.15 8.55
C GLU A 30 1.38 -22.49 7.95
N MET A 31 1.30 -22.47 6.63
CA MET A 31 0.17 -21.95 5.88
C MET A 31 -0.59 -23.09 5.20
N PHE A 32 -1.87 -23.17 5.46
CA PHE A 32 -2.75 -24.14 4.82
C PHE A 32 -3.62 -23.46 3.77
N ARG A 33 -3.57 -23.96 2.55
CA ARG A 33 -4.44 -23.49 1.49
C ARG A 33 -5.88 -23.93 1.74
N VAL A 34 -6.81 -22.99 1.62
CA VAL A 34 -8.24 -23.26 1.67
C VAL A 34 -8.80 -23.02 0.26
N GLU A 35 -9.42 -24.05 -0.32
CA GLU A 35 -9.77 -24.02 -1.75
C GLU A 35 -11.02 -23.22 -2.04
N ASP A 36 -11.90 -23.04 -1.05
CA ASP A 36 -13.16 -22.34 -1.24
C ASP A 36 -13.56 -21.45 -0.04
N GLU A 37 -14.42 -20.47 -0.30
CA GLU A 37 -14.90 -19.53 0.70
C GLU A 37 -15.78 -20.19 1.78
N GLN A 38 -16.46 -21.27 1.45
CA GLN A 38 -17.34 -21.95 2.41
C GLN A 38 -16.51 -22.69 3.45
N THR A 39 -15.47 -23.39 3.02
CA THR A 39 -14.50 -24.05 3.91
C THR A 39 -13.80 -23.03 4.80
N LEU A 40 -13.44 -21.87 4.25
CA LEU A 40 -12.85 -20.79 5.05
C LEU A 40 -13.80 -20.27 6.13
N ARG A 41 -15.07 -20.05 5.80
CA ARG A 41 -16.08 -19.61 6.78
C ARG A 41 -16.26 -20.62 7.89
N LEU A 42 -16.30 -21.90 7.53
CA LEU A 42 -16.39 -23.00 8.51
C LEU A 42 -15.18 -22.97 9.46
N TRP A 43 -13.97 -22.88 8.94
CA TRP A 43 -12.76 -22.76 9.76
C TRP A 43 -12.75 -21.50 10.61
N HIS A 44 -13.18 -20.39 10.06
CA HIS A 44 -13.31 -19.13 10.80
C HIS A 44 -14.24 -19.27 12.00
N ASP A 45 -15.39 -19.93 11.83
CA ASP A 45 -16.37 -20.13 12.90
C ASP A 45 -15.86 -21.10 13.96
N ILE A 46 -15.21 -22.18 13.55
CA ILE A 46 -14.56 -23.14 14.45
C ILE A 46 -13.49 -22.45 15.30
N LEU A 47 -12.64 -21.65 14.67
CA LEU A 47 -11.55 -20.97 15.33
C LEU A 47 -12.04 -19.84 16.25
N LYS A 48 -13.08 -19.12 15.83
CA LYS A 48 -13.74 -18.11 16.66
C LYS A 48 -14.33 -18.73 17.93
N PHE A 49 -14.92 -19.90 17.81
CA PHE A 49 -15.49 -20.64 18.94
C PHE A 49 -14.40 -21.17 19.88
N THR A 50 -13.31 -21.71 19.31
CA THR A 50 -12.22 -22.34 20.07
C THR A 50 -11.32 -21.33 20.79
N PHE A 51 -11.04 -20.18 20.19
CA PHE A 51 -10.02 -19.23 20.65
C PHE A 51 -10.56 -17.88 21.15
N LYS A 52 -11.82 -17.75 21.42
CA LYS A 52 -12.48 -16.58 22.02
C LYS A 52 -11.86 -15.22 21.67
N GLY A 53 -12.27 -14.65 20.55
CA GLY A 53 -12.43 -13.21 20.55
C GLY A 53 -11.54 -12.36 19.64
N ASP A 54 -10.31 -12.66 19.33
CA ASP A 54 -9.44 -11.70 18.62
C ASP A 54 -9.27 -11.96 17.10
N PHE A 55 -9.91 -12.97 16.58
CA PHE A 55 -9.78 -13.39 15.19
C PHE A 55 -10.31 -12.40 14.15
N ILE A 56 -11.28 -11.58 14.51
CA ILE A 56 -12.04 -10.76 13.55
C ILE A 56 -11.36 -9.43 13.25
N ARG A 57 -10.49 -8.93 14.13
CA ARG A 57 -9.93 -7.59 14.00
C ARG A 57 -8.94 -7.40 12.86
N ASN A 58 -8.36 -8.47 12.35
CA ASN A 58 -7.30 -8.40 11.33
C ASN A 58 -7.66 -9.02 9.98
N TYR A 59 -8.95 -9.31 9.75
CA TYR A 59 -9.40 -9.85 8.49
C TYR A 59 -9.57 -8.73 7.46
N TYR A 60 -8.61 -8.62 6.56
CA TYR A 60 -8.70 -7.77 5.38
C TYR A 60 -8.68 -8.65 4.14
N PRO A 61 -9.50 -8.36 3.12
CA PRO A 61 -9.34 -8.98 1.81
C PRO A 61 -7.97 -8.56 1.26
N MET A 62 -6.97 -9.38 1.47
CA MET A 62 -5.64 -9.14 0.91
C MET A 62 -5.58 -9.78 -0.46
N THR A 63 -5.81 -8.98 -1.50
CA THR A 63 -5.48 -9.43 -2.85
C THR A 63 -3.97 -9.36 -3.00
N ASN A 64 -3.38 -10.44 -3.50
CA ASN A 64 -1.94 -10.51 -3.75
C ASN A 64 -1.54 -10.00 -5.13
N ARG A 65 -2.44 -9.26 -5.79
CA ARG A 65 -2.26 -8.68 -7.12
C ARG A 65 -2.88 -7.30 -7.16
N PHE A 66 -2.36 -6.48 -8.03
CA PHE A 66 -3.05 -5.25 -8.39
C PHE A 66 -4.40 -5.59 -9.04
N ARG A 67 -5.45 -4.93 -8.59
CA ARG A 67 -6.79 -5.05 -9.17
C ARG A 67 -6.83 -4.47 -10.58
N GLY A 68 -6.10 -3.39 -10.78
CA GLY A 68 -6.04 -2.74 -12.07
C GLY A 68 -4.84 -1.85 -12.27
N LYS A 69 -4.70 -1.41 -13.51
CA LYS A 69 -3.69 -0.46 -13.96
C LYS A 69 -4.33 0.57 -14.88
N LEU A 70 -3.81 1.78 -14.86
CA LEU A 70 -4.19 2.87 -15.77
C LEU A 70 -2.99 3.74 -16.07
N ARG A 71 -3.14 4.65 -17.04
CA ARG A 71 -2.13 5.67 -17.29
C ARG A 71 -2.57 7.02 -16.72
N VAL A 72 -1.67 7.68 -16.02
CA VAL A 72 -1.83 9.05 -15.54
C VAL A 72 -0.66 9.85 -16.06
N ASP A 73 -0.93 10.87 -16.86
CA ASP A 73 0.11 11.67 -17.51
C ASP A 73 1.19 10.81 -18.22
N GLY A 74 0.75 9.78 -18.93
CA GLY A 74 1.62 8.84 -19.65
C GLY A 74 2.23 7.71 -18.81
N ALA A 75 2.38 7.88 -17.50
CA ALA A 75 2.98 6.88 -16.61
C ALA A 75 1.99 5.79 -16.18
N LEU A 76 2.50 4.59 -15.97
CA LEU A 76 1.70 3.48 -15.44
C LEU A 76 1.42 3.69 -13.95
N CYS A 77 0.17 3.50 -13.56
CA CYS A 77 -0.28 3.53 -12.19
C CYS A 77 -1.05 2.25 -11.87
N PHE A 78 -0.69 1.62 -10.76
CA PHE A 78 -1.29 0.38 -10.29
C PHE A 78 -2.03 0.62 -8.97
N TYR A 79 -3.15 -0.07 -8.78
CA TYR A 79 -3.91 0.02 -7.53
C TYR A 79 -4.46 -1.34 -7.10
N ILE A 80 -4.63 -1.52 -5.78
CA ILE A 80 -5.01 -2.81 -5.19
C ILE A 80 -6.52 -2.89 -4.97
N HIS A 81 -7.18 -1.79 -4.57
CA HIS A 81 -8.59 -1.77 -4.24
C HIS A 81 -9.35 -0.65 -4.95
N ASP A 82 -10.66 -0.85 -5.17
CA ASP A 82 -11.58 0.24 -5.50
C ASP A 82 -11.96 0.95 -4.20
N TYR A 83 -11.88 2.28 -4.20
CA TYR A 83 -12.27 3.14 -3.08
C TYR A 83 -13.52 3.92 -3.40
N TYR A 84 -14.52 3.82 -2.53
CA TYR A 84 -15.78 4.54 -2.62
C TYR A 84 -15.80 5.65 -1.56
N PRO A 85 -15.75 6.94 -1.96
CA PRO A 85 -15.75 8.05 -1.02
C PRO A 85 -17.02 8.08 -0.16
N VAL A 86 -16.85 8.26 1.14
CA VAL A 86 -17.97 8.31 2.10
C VAL A 86 -18.92 9.49 1.81
N SER A 87 -18.41 10.55 1.17
CA SER A 87 -19.18 11.74 0.79
C SER A 87 -20.30 11.50 -0.21
N HIS A 88 -20.30 10.38 -0.93
CA HIS A 88 -21.27 10.11 -2.00
C HIS A 88 -22.63 9.61 -1.48
N LYS A 89 -22.92 9.66 -0.19
CA LYS A 89 -24.18 9.22 0.45
C LYS A 89 -24.64 7.80 0.05
N LEU A 90 -23.76 7.03 -0.57
CA LEU A 90 -24.04 5.66 -0.97
C LEU A 90 -23.97 4.73 0.25
N LYS A 91 -24.90 3.80 0.33
CA LYS A 91 -24.86 2.75 1.35
C LYS A 91 -23.77 1.75 0.98
N LEU A 92 -22.59 1.95 1.55
CA LEU A 92 -21.45 1.09 1.29
C LEU A 92 -21.72 -0.35 1.76
N THR A 93 -21.31 -1.31 0.95
CA THR A 93 -21.30 -2.72 1.33
C THR A 93 -20.28 -2.98 2.46
N SER A 94 -20.36 -4.14 3.10
CA SER A 94 -19.40 -4.53 4.14
C SER A 94 -17.95 -4.52 3.62
N GLU A 95 -17.72 -5.02 2.41
CA GLU A 95 -16.40 -5.06 1.78
C GLU A 95 -15.87 -3.65 1.45
N GLN A 96 -16.71 -2.79 0.90
CA GLN A 96 -16.35 -1.39 0.64
C GLN A 96 -15.96 -0.64 1.93
N LYS A 97 -16.70 -0.88 3.02
CA LYS A 97 -16.35 -0.32 4.35
C LYS A 97 -15.00 -0.82 4.86
N LYS A 98 -14.66 -2.10 4.64
CA LYS A 98 -13.34 -2.64 5.01
C LYS A 98 -12.21 -1.92 4.26
N VAL A 99 -12.37 -1.71 2.94
CA VAL A 99 -11.39 -0.94 2.16
C VAL A 99 -11.27 0.49 2.65
N THR A 100 -12.40 1.15 2.93
CA THR A 100 -12.42 2.51 3.49
C THR A 100 -11.63 2.57 4.80
N ASN A 101 -11.90 1.65 5.72
CA ASN A 101 -11.19 1.57 6.99
C ASN A 101 -9.69 1.30 6.80
N LEU A 102 -9.33 0.43 5.85
CA LEU A 102 -7.93 0.15 5.53
C LEU A 102 -7.19 1.40 5.05
N VAL A 103 -7.82 2.17 4.16
CA VAL A 103 -7.26 3.44 3.68
C VAL A 103 -7.09 4.45 4.81
N PHE A 104 -8.08 4.61 5.69
CA PHE A 104 -7.95 5.51 6.86
C PHE A 104 -6.81 5.07 7.78
N ARG A 105 -6.71 3.79 8.09
CA ARG A 105 -5.61 3.28 8.92
C ARG A 105 -4.25 3.48 8.27
N PHE A 106 -4.15 3.35 6.96
CA PHE A 106 -2.90 3.65 6.24
C PHE A 106 -2.54 5.13 6.36
N LYS A 107 -3.52 6.02 6.23
CA LYS A 107 -3.33 7.48 6.43
C LYS A 107 -2.82 7.84 7.83
N GLU A 108 -3.20 7.06 8.82
CA GLU A 108 -2.78 7.23 10.23
C GLU A 108 -1.46 6.52 10.55
N GLY A 109 -0.80 5.90 9.57
CA GLY A 109 0.44 5.16 9.80
C GLY A 109 0.26 3.81 10.51
N ALA A 110 -0.98 3.34 10.69
CA ALA A 110 -1.29 2.17 11.50
C ALA A 110 -1.33 0.83 10.71
N CYS A 111 -0.58 0.71 9.61
CA CYS A 111 -0.69 -0.45 8.71
C CYS A 111 0.64 -1.10 8.35
N ALA A 112 1.43 -1.49 9.34
CA ALA A 112 2.67 -2.23 9.12
C ALA A 112 2.48 -3.51 8.26
N SER A 113 1.33 -4.19 8.38
CA SER A 113 1.01 -5.37 7.57
C SER A 113 0.89 -5.09 6.07
N LEU A 114 0.60 -3.86 5.65
CA LEU A 114 0.59 -3.48 4.24
C LEU A 114 2.00 -3.52 3.66
N ALA A 115 2.97 -2.95 4.38
CA ALA A 115 4.37 -2.94 3.96
C ALA A 115 5.00 -4.34 3.97
N THR A 116 4.55 -5.22 4.85
CA THR A 116 5.15 -6.54 5.02
C THR A 116 4.51 -7.63 4.17
N LYS A 117 3.26 -7.45 3.76
CA LYS A 117 2.49 -8.51 3.11
C LYS A 117 1.85 -8.07 1.79
N LEU A 118 1.02 -7.05 1.81
CA LEU A 118 0.20 -6.71 0.65
C LEU A 118 1.00 -6.14 -0.50
N PHE A 119 1.72 -5.04 -0.27
CA PHE A 119 2.48 -4.37 -1.31
C PHE A 119 3.66 -5.18 -1.85
N PRO A 120 4.47 -5.85 -1.00
CA PRO A 120 5.57 -6.67 -1.53
C PRO A 120 5.09 -7.71 -2.54
N LEU A 121 3.99 -8.36 -2.22
CA LEU A 121 3.42 -9.41 -3.07
C LEU A 121 2.79 -8.86 -4.35
N ALA A 122 2.11 -7.71 -4.27
CA ALA A 122 1.53 -7.09 -5.45
C ALA A 122 2.62 -6.56 -6.40
N ILE A 123 3.65 -5.90 -5.85
CA ILE A 123 4.74 -5.30 -6.61
C ILE A 123 5.65 -6.37 -7.25
N SER A 124 6.06 -7.40 -6.49
CA SER A 124 6.91 -8.47 -7.02
C SER A 124 6.27 -9.29 -8.15
N ARG A 125 4.95 -9.15 -8.33
CA ARG A 125 4.20 -9.81 -9.42
C ARG A 125 3.91 -8.92 -10.61
N MET A 126 4.41 -7.71 -10.62
CA MET A 126 4.41 -6.90 -11.83
C MET A 126 5.34 -7.56 -12.85
N GLU A 127 4.83 -7.79 -14.07
CA GLU A 127 5.56 -8.50 -15.12
C GLU A 127 6.95 -7.93 -15.40
N PHE A 128 7.11 -6.62 -15.24
CA PHE A 128 8.36 -5.90 -15.51
C PHE A 128 9.13 -5.49 -14.25
N PHE A 129 8.74 -5.95 -13.05
CA PHE A 129 9.42 -5.52 -11.81
C PHE A 129 10.91 -5.88 -11.81
N ASN A 130 11.24 -7.06 -12.31
CA ASN A 130 12.63 -7.52 -12.40
C ASN A 130 13.43 -6.84 -13.53
N ASP A 131 12.77 -6.12 -14.42
CA ASP A 131 13.40 -5.40 -15.53
C ASP A 131 13.70 -3.93 -15.16
N LEU A 132 13.27 -3.49 -13.98
CA LEU A 132 13.56 -2.14 -13.50
C LEU A 132 15.05 -1.96 -13.22
N ALA A 133 15.60 -0.86 -13.74
CA ALA A 133 16.98 -0.47 -13.51
C ALA A 133 17.08 0.37 -12.23
N ASP A 134 17.82 -0.14 -11.25
CA ASP A 134 18.07 0.55 -9.96
C ASP A 134 16.79 1.13 -9.31
N PRO A 135 15.78 0.28 -9.00
CA PRO A 135 14.49 0.73 -8.51
C PRO A 135 14.58 1.33 -7.11
N ILE A 136 13.87 2.44 -6.92
CA ILE A 136 13.75 3.11 -5.63
C ILE A 136 12.29 3.35 -5.25
N LEU A 137 11.96 3.17 -3.98
CA LEU A 137 10.63 3.43 -3.43
C LEU A 137 10.56 4.84 -2.85
N LEU A 138 9.73 5.70 -3.41
CA LEU A 138 9.48 7.05 -2.92
C LEU A 138 8.01 7.24 -2.55
N PRO A 139 7.69 7.75 -1.35
CA PRO A 139 6.31 8.09 -1.02
C PRO A 139 5.91 9.46 -1.55
N LEU A 140 4.63 9.61 -1.91
CA LEU A 140 4.06 10.92 -2.22
C LEU A 140 4.11 11.83 -0.99
N PRO A 141 4.60 13.08 -1.11
CA PRO A 141 4.66 13.99 0.02
C PRO A 141 3.29 14.30 0.62
N ALA A 142 3.17 14.19 1.94
CA ALA A 142 1.99 14.63 2.67
C ALA A 142 1.99 16.17 2.87
N PHE A 143 0.89 16.72 3.40
CA PHE A 143 0.76 18.17 3.62
C PHE A 143 1.63 18.66 4.78
N THR A 144 1.87 17.83 5.79
CA THR A 144 2.68 18.17 6.95
C THR A 144 3.82 17.20 7.14
N LYS A 145 4.93 17.69 7.70
CA LYS A 145 6.11 16.91 8.02
C LYS A 145 5.78 15.73 8.96
N GLU A 146 4.97 16.01 9.97
CA GLU A 146 4.56 15.00 10.95
C GLU A 146 3.77 13.86 10.30
N ARG A 147 2.75 14.18 9.48
CA ARG A 147 1.95 13.17 8.77
C ARG A 147 2.79 12.39 7.75
N TYR A 148 3.77 13.03 7.12
CA TYR A 148 4.66 12.37 6.19
C TYR A 148 5.49 11.29 6.90
N ARG A 149 6.12 11.67 8.02
CA ARG A 149 6.90 10.75 8.85
C ARG A 149 6.04 9.61 9.41
N GLN A 150 4.95 9.94 10.08
CA GLN A 150 4.07 8.98 10.71
C GLN A 150 3.55 7.93 9.71
N ARG A 151 3.22 8.35 8.51
CA ARG A 151 2.68 7.44 7.49
C ARG A 151 3.75 6.60 6.81
N PHE A 152 4.86 7.20 6.43
CA PHE A 152 5.74 6.63 5.45
C PHE A 152 7.12 6.18 5.96
N GLU A 153 7.62 6.73 7.07
CA GLU A 153 8.99 6.42 7.52
C GLU A 153 9.19 4.91 7.76
N SER A 154 8.43 4.34 8.66
CA SER A 154 8.48 2.90 8.95
C SER A 154 7.95 2.05 7.79
N PHE A 155 6.91 2.54 7.09
CA PHE A 155 6.30 1.84 5.98
C PHE A 155 7.27 1.66 4.81
N CYS A 156 7.93 2.73 4.35
CA CYS A 156 8.89 2.67 3.25
C CYS A 156 10.12 1.86 3.62
N GLY A 157 10.64 2.01 4.84
CA GLY A 157 11.78 1.21 5.31
C GLY A 157 11.51 -0.30 5.29
N GLU A 158 10.33 -0.72 5.73
CA GLU A 158 9.96 -2.14 5.72
C GLU A 158 9.65 -2.65 4.30
N LEU A 159 8.95 -1.86 3.50
CA LEU A 159 8.60 -2.26 2.13
C LEU A 159 9.83 -2.38 1.24
N SER A 160 10.74 -1.41 1.29
CA SER A 160 11.99 -1.45 0.52
C SER A 160 12.85 -2.65 0.90
N ARG A 161 12.97 -2.94 2.19
CA ARG A 161 13.69 -4.11 2.68
C ARG A 161 13.09 -5.42 2.15
N ARG A 162 11.77 -5.52 2.08
CA ARG A 162 11.07 -6.71 1.55
C ARG A 162 11.22 -6.89 0.04
N LEU A 163 11.26 -5.79 -0.68
CA LEU A 163 11.44 -5.80 -2.14
C LEU A 163 12.92 -5.85 -2.56
N ILE A 164 13.84 -5.66 -1.63
CA ILE A 164 15.29 -5.55 -1.88
C ILE A 164 15.57 -4.42 -2.87
N ILE A 165 14.97 -3.26 -2.61
CA ILE A 165 15.17 -2.01 -3.37
C ILE A 165 15.50 -0.87 -2.42
N ASP A 166 15.99 0.23 -2.94
CA ASP A 166 16.34 1.38 -2.13
C ASP A 166 15.15 2.11 -1.53
N ASN A 167 15.34 2.62 -0.32
CA ASN A 167 14.37 3.42 0.40
C ASN A 167 14.58 4.91 0.10
N GLY A 168 13.70 5.48 -0.71
CA GLY A 168 13.73 6.90 -1.08
C GLY A 168 12.98 7.83 -0.10
N PHE A 169 12.50 7.34 1.04
CA PHE A 169 11.87 8.21 2.04
C PHE A 169 12.73 9.42 2.43
N PRO A 170 14.07 9.31 2.62
CA PRO A 170 14.92 10.45 2.95
C PRO A 170 15.08 11.48 1.83
N ALA A 171 14.81 11.10 0.58
CA ALA A 171 14.92 11.98 -0.57
C ALA A 171 13.90 13.12 -0.58
N VAL A 172 12.85 13.01 0.22
CA VAL A 172 11.76 13.99 0.29
C VAL A 172 11.84 14.79 1.58
N ARG A 173 12.08 16.08 1.49
CA ARG A 173 12.08 16.99 2.62
C ARG A 173 10.90 17.94 2.52
N ILE A 174 10.13 18.05 3.61
CA ILE A 174 9.06 19.04 3.75
C ILE A 174 9.62 20.15 4.65
N GLU A 175 9.86 21.31 4.08
CA GLU A 175 10.48 22.44 4.79
C GLU A 175 9.51 23.12 5.74
N TYR A 176 8.24 23.27 5.31
CA TYR A 176 7.16 23.83 6.13
C TYR A 176 5.84 23.12 5.86
N ASP A 177 4.99 23.11 6.88
CA ASP A 177 3.66 22.52 6.80
C ASP A 177 2.76 23.35 5.88
N ARG A 178 1.98 22.67 5.07
CA ARG A 178 1.04 23.26 4.12
C ARG A 178 -0.39 23.02 4.58
N GLU A 179 -1.26 23.96 4.31
CA GLU A 179 -2.69 23.78 4.53
C GLU A 179 -3.29 22.81 3.50
N GLN A 180 -4.19 21.97 3.95
CA GLN A 180 -4.91 21.07 3.05
C GLN A 180 -5.94 21.88 2.25
N GLN A 181 -5.62 22.21 1.02
CA GLN A 181 -6.53 22.89 0.11
C GLN A 181 -7.61 21.93 -0.40
N LYS A 182 -8.77 21.94 0.26
CA LYS A 182 -9.94 21.21 -0.21
C LYS A 182 -10.60 21.97 -1.36
N GLY A 183 -10.69 21.34 -2.52
CA GLY A 183 -11.48 21.84 -3.64
C GLY A 183 -10.79 22.78 -4.62
N THR A 184 -9.50 23.09 -4.47
CA THR A 184 -8.75 23.85 -5.46
C THR A 184 -8.11 22.93 -6.51
N GLN A 185 -8.17 23.34 -7.78
CA GLN A 185 -7.51 22.62 -8.89
C GLN A 185 -5.98 22.78 -8.86
N GLN A 186 -5.48 23.73 -8.11
CA GLN A 186 -4.05 24.03 -8.02
C GLN A 186 -3.50 23.45 -6.72
N ARG A 187 -2.59 22.47 -6.83
CA ARG A 187 -1.86 21.95 -5.69
C ARG A 187 -0.54 22.67 -5.55
N ASP A 188 -0.35 23.26 -4.39
CA ASP A 188 0.89 23.91 -4.03
C ASP A 188 1.96 22.85 -3.69
N MET A 189 3.08 22.92 -4.40
CA MET A 189 4.28 22.10 -4.19
C MET A 189 5.37 22.85 -3.44
N SER A 190 5.12 24.12 -3.07
CA SER A 190 6.08 24.91 -2.31
C SER A 190 6.46 24.22 -0.99
N GLY A 191 7.71 24.36 -0.60
CA GLY A 191 8.22 23.71 0.61
C GLY A 191 8.42 22.19 0.54
N ILE A 192 8.31 21.59 -0.65
CA ILE A 192 8.78 20.22 -0.88
C ILE A 192 10.09 20.29 -1.66
N VAL A 193 11.11 19.68 -1.11
CA VAL A 193 12.43 19.58 -1.74
C VAL A 193 12.74 18.12 -1.97
N PHE A 194 13.16 17.80 -3.19
CA PHE A 194 13.62 16.47 -3.56
C PHE A 194 15.13 16.46 -3.71
N ASP A 195 15.75 15.41 -3.21
CA ASP A 195 17.18 15.19 -3.36
C ASP A 195 17.44 14.49 -4.70
N PRO A 196 18.14 15.15 -5.66
CA PRO A 196 18.36 14.61 -6.99
C PRO A 196 19.17 13.29 -6.96
N ASP A 197 20.09 13.13 -6.02
CA ASP A 197 20.97 11.96 -5.94
C ASP A 197 20.20 10.64 -5.72
N TYR A 198 18.95 10.76 -5.23
CA TYR A 198 18.05 9.61 -5.07
C TYR A 198 17.20 9.32 -6.31
N ILE A 199 17.19 10.20 -7.31
CA ILE A 199 16.19 10.20 -8.39
C ILE A 199 16.84 10.02 -9.76
N GLU A 200 17.98 10.69 -9.98
CA GLU A 200 18.63 10.70 -11.29
C GLU A 200 18.99 9.28 -11.78
N GLY A 201 18.60 8.98 -13.01
CA GLY A 201 18.88 7.69 -13.67
C GLY A 201 18.10 6.49 -13.13
N ARG A 202 17.20 6.67 -12.17
CA ARG A 202 16.52 5.57 -11.45
C ARG A 202 15.09 5.34 -11.90
N ASP A 203 14.61 4.12 -11.69
CA ASP A 203 13.19 3.77 -11.83
C ASP A 203 12.47 3.99 -10.51
N VAL A 204 11.60 5.00 -10.45
CA VAL A 204 10.93 5.42 -9.22
C VAL A 204 9.58 4.73 -9.07
N LEU A 205 9.40 3.98 -7.99
CA LEU A 205 8.11 3.47 -7.52
C LEU A 205 7.49 4.50 -6.57
N LEU A 206 6.61 5.35 -7.10
CA LEU A 206 5.97 6.43 -6.33
C LEU A 206 4.70 5.94 -5.67
N ILE A 207 4.69 5.84 -4.32
CA ILE A 207 3.62 5.21 -3.56
C ILE A 207 2.75 6.20 -2.79
N ASP A 208 1.42 5.93 -2.76
CA ASP A 208 0.46 6.67 -1.94
C ASP A 208 -0.76 5.80 -1.56
N ASP A 209 -1.65 6.37 -0.74
CA ASP A 209 -2.87 5.70 -0.28
C ASP A 209 -3.95 5.62 -1.36
N ILE A 210 -4.33 6.72 -1.98
CA ILE A 210 -5.44 6.77 -2.94
C ILE A 210 -5.08 7.54 -4.20
N LEU A 211 -5.32 6.92 -5.34
CA LEU A 211 -5.37 7.60 -6.61
C LEU A 211 -6.78 8.16 -6.84
N THR A 212 -6.93 9.49 -6.73
CA THR A 212 -8.19 10.19 -7.05
C THR A 212 -8.15 10.72 -8.49
N THR A 213 -7.85 11.97 -8.67
CA THR A 213 -7.69 12.62 -10.00
C THR A 213 -6.30 12.39 -10.61
N GLY A 214 -5.34 11.95 -9.83
CA GLY A 214 -3.95 11.81 -10.26
C GLY A 214 -3.13 13.11 -10.27
N MET A 215 -3.70 14.24 -9.89
CA MET A 215 -3.01 15.54 -9.96
C MET A 215 -1.71 15.58 -9.14
N SER A 216 -1.73 15.09 -7.89
CA SER A 216 -0.53 15.05 -7.07
C SER A 216 0.54 14.14 -7.68
N PHE A 217 0.15 13.00 -8.18
CA PHE A 217 1.04 12.09 -8.88
C PHE A 217 1.67 12.75 -10.10
N THR A 218 0.87 13.41 -10.95
CA THR A 218 1.33 14.10 -12.14
C THR A 218 2.37 15.19 -11.82
N LEU A 219 2.11 15.99 -10.80
CA LEU A 219 3.03 17.06 -10.41
C LEU A 219 4.37 16.49 -9.93
N ILE A 220 4.36 15.50 -9.05
CA ILE A 220 5.58 14.87 -8.53
C ILE A 220 6.33 14.13 -9.64
N LYS A 221 5.60 13.36 -10.46
CA LYS A 221 6.19 12.68 -11.62
C LYS A 221 6.96 13.65 -12.51
N ARG A 222 6.36 14.80 -12.86
CA ARG A 222 7.01 15.80 -13.71
C ARG A 222 8.26 16.42 -13.06
N GLU A 223 8.24 16.59 -11.73
CA GLU A 223 9.46 17.03 -11.03
C GLU A 223 10.54 15.94 -11.08
N PHE A 224 10.19 14.66 -10.90
CA PHE A 224 11.17 13.59 -10.99
C PHE A 224 11.73 13.40 -12.41
N GLU A 225 10.91 13.60 -13.44
CA GLU A 225 11.37 13.62 -14.83
C GLU A 225 12.36 14.76 -15.09
N LYS A 226 12.14 15.96 -14.51
CA LYS A 226 13.11 17.08 -14.58
C LYS A 226 14.41 16.79 -13.84
N LEU A 227 14.33 15.99 -12.75
CA LEU A 227 15.49 15.54 -11.98
C LEU A 227 16.18 14.33 -12.60
N GLY A 228 15.76 13.89 -13.80
CA GLY A 228 16.43 12.84 -14.55
C GLY A 228 16.02 11.42 -14.19
N ALA A 229 14.85 11.22 -13.58
CA ALA A 229 14.32 9.86 -13.35
C ALA A 229 14.21 9.10 -14.68
N ASN A 230 14.65 7.82 -14.70
CA ASN A 230 14.52 6.96 -15.86
C ASN A 230 13.05 6.63 -16.16
N SER A 231 12.30 6.26 -15.13
CA SER A 231 10.84 6.11 -15.19
C SER A 231 10.18 6.42 -13.85
N VAL A 232 8.86 6.72 -13.89
CA VAL A 232 8.05 6.90 -12.68
C VAL A 232 6.80 6.04 -12.80
N ILE A 233 6.61 5.15 -11.84
CA ILE A 233 5.51 4.21 -11.77
C ILE A 233 4.69 4.49 -10.50
N GLY A 234 3.38 4.69 -10.65
CA GLY A 234 2.48 4.93 -9.50
C GLY A 234 2.02 3.63 -8.85
N ILE A 235 2.12 3.56 -7.54
CA ILE A 235 1.67 2.41 -6.73
C ILE A 235 0.69 2.91 -5.67
N PHE A 236 -0.56 2.46 -5.73
CA PHE A 236 -1.62 2.96 -4.84
C PHE A 236 -2.33 1.81 -4.10
N LEU A 237 -2.66 2.05 -2.83
CA LEU A 237 -3.49 1.13 -2.08
C LEU A 237 -4.88 1.04 -2.70
N ALA A 238 -5.44 2.18 -3.12
CA ALA A 238 -6.76 2.21 -3.72
C ALA A 238 -6.91 3.29 -4.80
N LYS A 239 -7.91 3.11 -5.67
CA LYS A 239 -8.34 4.10 -6.66
C LYS A 239 -9.79 4.47 -6.41
N THR A 240 -10.11 5.76 -6.43
CA THR A 240 -11.48 6.26 -6.37
C THR A 240 -12.27 5.84 -7.62
N VAL A 241 -13.46 5.29 -7.39
CA VAL A 241 -14.39 4.84 -8.43
C VAL A 241 -15.62 5.75 -8.46
#